data_ce643f2c3bd3520c8e76c475fd28fe7a
#
_entry.id   ce643f2c3bd3520c8e76c475fd28fe7a
#
_cell.length_a   1.000
_cell.length_b   1.000
_cell.length_c   1.000
_cell.angle_alpha   90.00
_cell.angle_beta   90.00
_cell.angle_gamma   90.00
#
_symmetry.space_group_name_H-M   'P 1'
#
loop_
_entity.id
_entity.type
_entity.pdbx_description
1 polymer ?
#
loop_
_entity_poly.entity_id
_entity_poly.type
_entity_poly.pdbx_seq_one_letter_code
_entity_poly.pdbx_strand_id
1 'polypeptide(L)'
;LKVQFQNNTDKVEAVFDALYEKIQQSSEQVPFEVCNLKGDGISKEEFGIVLKKAYIDMIPYNCFYVDGQILFYDQEFVKENCPAKYVLFRALRYTYIYIPEAESRIPLQYFKDRYQLNNLWNIFEREEAAFVEDNRNYNTLEAFYKWASVDRREIDKHIKFLQNNNMERVTKKFDGTYGIERKRYTIELYKRDYRLNAIKKTQLELLKEVIRICEENDISYCAFYGTLLGTVRHKGYVPWDDDMDICMKREDYTRF
;
A
#
# COMPACT_ATOMS: atom_id res chain seq x y z
N LEU A 1 -2.56 -5.29 14.32
CA LEU A 1 -3.93 -4.77 14.41
C LEU A 1 -4.98 -5.88 14.36
N LYS A 2 -4.95 -6.78 13.38
CA LYS A 2 -5.97 -7.86 13.27
C LYS A 2 -6.14 -8.63 14.58
N VAL A 3 -5.05 -9.05 15.22
CA VAL A 3 -5.09 -9.75 16.52
C VAL A 3 -5.63 -8.85 17.64
N GLN A 4 -5.35 -7.55 17.60
CA GLN A 4 -5.86 -6.60 18.60
C GLN A 4 -7.38 -6.41 18.47
N PHE A 5 -7.91 -6.28 17.26
CA PHE A 5 -9.36 -6.25 17.04
C PHE A 5 -10.07 -7.49 17.59
N GLN A 6 -9.42 -8.66 17.54
CA GLN A 6 -10.00 -9.89 18.06
C GLN A 6 -10.00 -9.97 19.60
N ASN A 7 -8.94 -9.46 20.25
CA ASN A 7 -8.66 -9.75 21.65
C ASN A 7 -8.77 -8.55 22.61
N ASN A 8 -8.59 -7.32 22.12
CA ASN A 8 -8.55 -6.14 22.99
C ASN A 8 -8.80 -4.85 22.22
N THR A 9 -10.03 -4.37 22.27
CA THR A 9 -10.47 -3.14 21.57
C THR A 9 -9.77 -1.87 22.08
N ASP A 10 -9.51 -1.76 23.38
CA ASP A 10 -8.85 -0.58 23.97
C ASP A 10 -7.44 -0.39 23.39
N LYS A 11 -6.76 -1.48 23.07
CA LYS A 11 -5.45 -1.42 22.41
C LYS A 11 -5.54 -0.93 20.97
N VAL A 12 -6.64 -1.17 20.27
CA VAL A 12 -6.85 -0.65 18.92
C VAL A 12 -6.98 0.86 18.95
N GLU A 13 -7.76 1.39 19.89
CA GLU A 13 -7.89 2.84 20.08
C GLU A 13 -6.54 3.49 20.37
N ALA A 14 -5.78 2.94 21.33
CA ALA A 14 -4.46 3.44 21.69
C ALA A 14 -3.48 3.41 20.49
N VAL A 15 -3.59 2.42 19.61
CA VAL A 15 -2.78 2.36 18.37
C VAL A 15 -3.14 3.50 17.43
N PHE A 16 -4.43 3.77 17.20
CA PHE A 16 -4.83 4.88 16.32
C PHE A 16 -4.54 6.25 16.93
N ASP A 17 -4.66 6.41 18.26
CA ASP A 17 -4.25 7.64 18.94
C ASP A 17 -2.75 7.91 18.78
N ALA A 18 -1.91 6.90 19.03
CA ALA A 18 -0.46 7.01 18.85
C ALA A 18 -0.07 7.24 17.39
N LEU A 19 -0.79 6.59 16.46
CA LEU A 19 -0.59 6.81 15.02
C LEU A 19 -0.93 8.25 14.63
N TYR A 20 -2.06 8.78 15.10
CA TYR A 20 -2.47 10.14 14.79
C TYR A 20 -1.50 11.18 15.38
N GLU A 21 -1.02 10.97 16.59
CA GLU A 21 0.03 11.79 17.18
C GLU A 21 1.31 11.80 16.33
N LYS A 22 1.76 10.63 15.88
CA LYS A 22 2.93 10.51 14.98
C LYS A 22 2.70 11.22 13.64
N ILE A 23 1.51 11.11 13.05
CA ILE A 23 1.15 11.83 11.84
C ILE A 23 1.26 13.34 12.06
N GLN A 24 0.70 13.88 13.16
CA GLN A 24 0.74 15.31 13.47
C GLN A 24 2.17 15.84 13.69
N GLN A 25 3.08 14.99 14.15
CA GLN A 25 4.49 15.31 14.40
C GLN A 25 5.40 15.04 13.19
N SER A 26 4.87 14.48 12.10
CA SER A 26 5.69 13.99 10.97
C SER A 26 6.29 15.11 10.12
N SER A 27 5.74 16.33 10.21
CA SER A 27 6.17 17.47 9.42
C SER A 27 5.86 18.81 10.13
N GLU A 28 6.44 19.88 9.63
CA GLU A 28 6.11 21.25 10.01
C GLU A 28 4.63 21.54 9.79
N GLN A 29 4.01 22.22 10.75
CA GLN A 29 2.63 22.67 10.64
C GLN A 29 2.57 24.02 9.92
N VAL A 30 1.58 24.18 9.06
CA VAL A 30 1.36 25.42 8.32
C VAL A 30 -0.05 25.97 8.56
N PRO A 31 -0.27 27.28 8.33
CA PRO A 31 -1.59 27.89 8.47
C PRO A 31 -2.63 27.22 7.54
N PHE A 32 -3.88 27.17 8.00
CA PHE A 32 -4.99 26.60 7.22
C PHE A 32 -5.22 27.30 5.87
N GLU A 33 -4.90 28.56 5.77
CA GLU A 33 -5.06 29.37 4.55
C GLU A 33 -4.35 28.79 3.34
N VAL A 34 -3.21 28.07 3.57
CA VAL A 34 -2.44 27.39 2.52
C VAL A 34 -2.88 25.94 2.29
N CYS A 35 -3.88 25.46 3.02
CA CYS A 35 -4.36 24.08 2.88
C CYS A 35 -4.86 23.80 1.46
N ASN A 36 -4.39 22.71 0.86
CA ASN A 36 -4.77 22.29 -0.49
C ASN A 36 -6.12 21.57 -0.54
N LEU A 37 -6.60 21.03 0.59
CA LEU A 37 -7.92 20.41 0.72
C LEU A 37 -8.87 21.38 1.41
N LYS A 38 -9.88 21.81 0.68
CA LYS A 38 -10.93 22.70 1.18
C LYS A 38 -12.30 22.09 0.90
N GLY A 39 -13.25 22.36 1.78
CA GLY A 39 -14.63 21.94 1.61
C GLY A 39 -15.56 23.09 1.95
N ASP A 40 -16.59 23.32 1.13
CA ASP A 40 -17.58 24.35 1.37
C ASP A 40 -18.33 24.07 2.68
N GLY A 41 -18.40 25.09 3.54
CA GLY A 41 -19.11 25.03 4.81
C GLY A 41 -18.38 24.26 5.95
N ILE A 42 -17.12 23.89 5.77
CA ILE A 42 -16.32 23.23 6.81
C ILE A 42 -15.31 24.21 7.39
N SER A 43 -15.27 24.29 8.71
CA SER A 43 -14.37 25.21 9.41
C SER A 43 -12.93 24.71 9.46
N LYS A 44 -11.99 25.63 9.69
CA LYS A 44 -10.58 25.25 9.87
C LYS A 44 -10.35 24.37 11.11
N GLU A 45 -11.19 24.55 12.13
CA GLU A 45 -11.14 23.75 13.36
C GLU A 45 -11.52 22.29 13.08
N GLU A 46 -12.46 22.05 12.16
CA GLU A 46 -12.82 20.69 11.74
C GLU A 46 -11.69 20.02 10.95
N PHE A 47 -11.00 20.76 10.08
CA PHE A 47 -9.84 20.22 9.36
C PHE A 47 -8.66 19.92 10.29
N GLY A 48 -8.50 20.71 11.37
CA GLY A 48 -7.43 20.55 12.34
C GLY A 48 -6.05 20.96 11.80
N ILE A 49 -5.01 20.25 12.20
CA ILE A 49 -3.62 20.55 11.85
C ILE A 49 -3.38 20.29 10.36
N VAL A 50 -2.78 21.29 9.68
CA VAL A 50 -2.30 21.19 8.30
C VAL A 50 -0.79 20.98 8.32
N LEU A 51 -0.33 19.92 7.68
CA LEU A 51 1.07 19.57 7.56
C LEU A 51 1.66 20.14 6.26
N LYS A 52 2.84 20.73 6.32
CA LYS A 52 3.57 21.19 5.15
C LYS A 52 3.85 20.04 4.17
N LYS A 53 4.21 18.87 4.72
CA LYS A 53 4.39 17.61 3.99
C LYS A 53 3.64 16.51 4.73
N ALA A 54 2.55 16.05 4.17
CA ALA A 54 1.81 14.92 4.69
C ALA A 54 2.27 13.63 3.99
N TYR A 55 2.92 12.75 4.72
CA TYR A 55 3.31 11.42 4.25
C TYR A 55 2.08 10.53 4.27
N ILE A 56 1.40 10.43 3.13
CA ILE A 56 0.06 9.83 3.05
C ILE A 56 0.05 8.31 3.23
N ASP A 57 1.20 7.67 3.17
CA ASP A 57 1.38 6.24 3.40
C ASP A 57 1.72 5.90 4.87
N MET A 58 1.59 6.86 5.80
CA MET A 58 1.64 6.58 7.24
C MET A 58 0.36 5.85 7.70
N ILE A 59 0.19 4.64 7.20
CA ILE A 59 -0.94 3.76 7.48
C ILE A 59 -0.47 2.50 8.22
N PRO A 60 -1.33 1.79 8.97
CA PRO A 60 -0.94 0.60 9.73
C PRO A 60 -0.34 -0.53 8.89
N TYR A 61 -0.64 -0.57 7.59
CA TYR A 61 -0.08 -1.54 6.67
C TYR A 61 1.42 -1.31 6.40
N ASN A 62 1.85 -0.05 6.45
CA ASN A 62 3.21 0.39 6.18
C ASN A 62 3.98 0.72 7.46
N CYS A 63 3.75 0.00 8.55
CA CYS A 63 4.46 0.23 9.79
C CYS A 63 4.79 -1.05 10.57
N PHE A 64 5.85 -0.95 11.35
CA PHE A 64 6.18 -1.92 12.39
C PHE A 64 5.97 -1.30 13.76
N TYR A 65 5.57 -2.12 14.72
CA TYR A 65 5.53 -1.73 16.13
C TYR A 65 6.68 -2.44 16.85
N VAL A 66 7.69 -1.67 17.22
CA VAL A 66 8.93 -2.18 17.84
C VAL A 66 9.21 -1.37 19.11
N ASP A 67 9.37 -2.05 20.24
CA ASP A 67 9.72 -1.46 21.53
C ASP A 67 8.84 -0.26 21.93
N GLY A 68 7.54 -0.37 21.70
CA GLY A 68 6.57 0.69 22.03
C GLY A 68 6.51 1.83 21.00
N GLN A 69 7.25 1.76 19.91
CA GLN A 69 7.30 2.78 18.87
C GLN A 69 6.72 2.29 17.55
N ILE A 70 6.04 3.19 16.84
CA ILE A 70 5.59 2.97 15.47
C ILE A 70 6.70 3.45 14.53
N LEU A 71 7.22 2.53 13.73
CA LEU A 71 8.22 2.79 12.69
C LEU A 71 7.57 2.60 11.33
N PHE A 72 7.58 3.64 10.52
CA PHE A 72 7.03 3.60 9.17
C PHE A 72 8.10 3.23 8.15
N TYR A 73 7.68 2.50 7.13
CA TYR A 73 8.44 2.21 5.91
C TYR A 73 7.54 2.52 4.70
N ASP A 74 8.09 2.48 3.49
CA ASP A 74 7.35 2.67 2.25
C ASP A 74 6.58 4.02 2.20
N GLN A 75 7.32 5.12 2.40
CA GLN A 75 6.79 6.48 2.46
C GLN A 75 7.04 7.21 1.13
N GLU A 76 6.46 6.70 0.04
CA GLU A 76 6.73 7.22 -1.31
C GLU A 76 5.93 8.47 -1.63
N PHE A 77 4.68 8.54 -1.16
CA PHE A 77 3.77 9.60 -1.54
C PHE A 77 3.67 10.70 -0.48
N VAL A 78 3.89 11.94 -0.94
CA VAL A 78 3.79 13.14 -0.10
C VAL A 78 2.80 14.11 -0.71
N LYS A 79 1.84 14.58 0.10
CA LYS A 79 0.96 15.70 -0.25
C LYS A 79 1.39 16.95 0.50
N GLU A 80 1.57 18.05 -0.21
CA GLU A 80 1.91 19.34 0.41
C GLU A 80 0.66 20.04 0.97
N ASN A 81 0.84 20.75 2.09
CA ASN A 81 -0.19 21.56 2.73
C ASN A 81 -1.51 20.80 2.93
N CYS A 82 -1.41 19.60 3.49
CA CYS A 82 -2.51 18.66 3.60
C CYS A 82 -2.88 18.41 5.07
N PRO A 83 -4.18 18.29 5.42
CA PRO A 83 -4.60 18.01 6.78
C PRO A 83 -4.06 16.68 7.30
N ALA A 84 -3.56 16.66 8.54
CA ALA A 84 -3.17 15.41 9.22
C ALA A 84 -4.34 14.41 9.30
N LYS A 85 -5.56 14.91 9.40
CA LYS A 85 -6.80 14.11 9.38
C LYS A 85 -7.01 13.34 8.06
N TYR A 86 -6.49 13.83 6.93
CA TYR A 86 -6.53 13.07 5.68
C TYR A 86 -5.67 11.80 5.75
N VAL A 87 -4.48 11.89 6.35
CA VAL A 87 -3.62 10.72 6.55
C VAL A 87 -4.27 9.73 7.52
N LEU A 88 -4.88 10.22 8.60
CA LEU A 88 -5.63 9.38 9.54
C LEU A 88 -6.85 8.74 8.87
N PHE A 89 -7.57 9.47 8.03
CA PHE A 89 -8.65 8.91 7.21
C PHE A 89 -8.16 7.72 6.38
N ARG A 90 -7.02 7.87 5.67
CA ARG A 90 -6.41 6.78 4.90
C ARG A 90 -6.07 5.58 5.78
N ALA A 91 -5.47 5.83 6.95
CA ALA A 91 -5.13 4.79 7.91
C ALA A 91 -6.35 3.98 8.36
N LEU A 92 -7.45 4.64 8.68
CA LEU A 92 -8.71 4.01 9.06
C LEU A 92 -9.33 3.28 7.86
N ARG A 93 -9.51 3.97 6.73
CA ARG A 93 -10.10 3.42 5.51
C ARG A 93 -9.44 2.13 5.08
N TYR A 94 -8.12 2.13 4.94
CA TYR A 94 -7.38 0.95 4.52
C TYR A 94 -7.38 -0.16 5.57
N THR A 95 -7.37 0.18 6.86
CA THR A 95 -7.50 -0.83 7.92
C THR A 95 -8.82 -1.59 7.78
N TYR A 96 -9.94 -0.90 7.58
CA TYR A 96 -11.25 -1.56 7.45
C TYR A 96 -11.45 -2.27 6.10
N ILE A 97 -10.75 -1.84 5.06
CA ILE A 97 -10.70 -2.58 3.79
C ILE A 97 -9.93 -3.91 3.95
N TYR A 98 -8.79 -3.90 4.63
CA TYR A 98 -7.95 -5.10 4.79
C TYR A 98 -8.36 -6.01 5.95
N ILE A 99 -9.11 -5.48 6.92
CA ILE A 99 -9.63 -6.22 8.07
C ILE A 99 -11.15 -5.98 8.17
N PRO A 100 -11.96 -6.52 7.24
CA PRO A 100 -13.41 -6.25 7.24
C PRO A 100 -14.12 -6.71 8.50
N GLU A 101 -13.58 -7.73 9.18
CA GLU A 101 -14.10 -8.22 10.46
C GLU A 101 -13.97 -7.20 11.61
N ALA A 102 -13.15 -6.16 11.45
CA ALA A 102 -13.03 -5.07 12.41
C ALA A 102 -14.37 -4.36 12.64
N GLU A 103 -15.18 -4.19 11.58
CA GLU A 103 -16.49 -3.52 11.65
C GLU A 103 -17.43 -4.13 12.68
N SER A 104 -17.39 -5.45 12.88
CA SER A 104 -18.21 -6.14 13.87
C SER A 104 -17.71 -5.98 15.32
N ARG A 105 -16.50 -5.46 15.51
CA ARG A 105 -15.87 -5.28 16.83
C ARG A 105 -15.88 -3.83 17.28
N ILE A 106 -15.39 -2.96 16.43
CA ILE A 106 -15.45 -1.51 16.60
C ILE A 106 -15.93 -0.96 15.25
N PRO A 107 -17.15 -0.47 15.14
CA PRO A 107 -17.63 0.13 13.89
C PRO A 107 -16.74 1.30 13.46
N LEU A 108 -16.49 1.44 12.16
CA LEU A 108 -15.73 2.57 11.62
C LEU A 108 -16.31 3.91 12.05
N GLN A 109 -17.65 3.96 12.22
CA GLN A 109 -18.34 5.15 12.70
C GLN A 109 -17.81 5.65 14.05
N TYR A 110 -17.44 4.74 14.96
CA TYR A 110 -16.83 5.09 16.25
C TYR A 110 -15.57 5.96 16.07
N PHE A 111 -14.69 5.60 15.15
CA PHE A 111 -13.48 6.39 14.87
C PHE A 111 -13.77 7.67 14.12
N LYS A 112 -14.77 7.69 13.23
CA LYS A 112 -15.23 8.93 12.59
C LYS A 112 -15.71 9.95 13.62
N ASP A 113 -16.45 9.50 14.63
CA ASP A 113 -16.94 10.35 15.72
C ASP A 113 -15.78 10.81 16.60
N ARG A 114 -14.93 9.88 17.03
CA ARG A 114 -13.77 10.15 17.91
C ARG A 114 -12.83 11.21 17.34
N TYR A 115 -12.52 11.12 16.06
CA TYR A 115 -11.57 12.02 15.39
C TYR A 115 -12.27 13.16 14.61
N GLN A 116 -13.58 13.30 14.75
CA GLN A 116 -14.37 14.34 14.07
C GLN A 116 -14.15 14.30 12.55
N LEU A 117 -14.33 13.15 11.94
CA LEU A 117 -14.15 12.92 10.51
C LEU A 117 -15.45 12.90 9.72
N ASN A 118 -16.62 13.00 10.36
CA ASN A 118 -17.91 12.79 9.69
C ASN A 118 -18.11 13.73 8.51
N ASN A 119 -17.92 15.03 8.72
CA ASN A 119 -18.08 16.04 7.66
C ASN A 119 -16.94 16.01 6.63
N LEU A 120 -15.76 15.54 7.04
CA LEU A 120 -14.56 15.46 6.20
C LEU A 120 -14.51 14.18 5.36
N TRP A 121 -15.21 13.12 5.77
CA TRP A 121 -15.06 11.79 5.18
C TRP A 121 -15.31 11.78 3.68
N ASN A 122 -16.42 12.38 3.21
CA ASN A 122 -16.76 12.44 1.81
C ASN A 122 -15.80 13.31 0.98
N ILE A 123 -15.21 14.33 1.60
CA ILE A 123 -14.18 15.17 0.94
C ILE A 123 -12.92 14.33 0.73
N PHE A 124 -12.52 13.63 1.77
CA PHE A 124 -11.33 12.77 1.73
C PHE A 124 -11.50 11.56 0.81
N GLU A 125 -12.71 10.97 0.70
CA GLU A 125 -12.99 9.91 -0.27
C GLU A 125 -12.85 10.42 -1.72
N ARG A 126 -13.30 11.63 -2.02
CA ARG A 126 -13.13 12.24 -3.34
C ARG A 126 -11.66 12.51 -3.65
N GLU A 127 -10.93 13.02 -2.69
CA GLU A 127 -9.50 13.27 -2.83
C GLU A 127 -8.72 11.96 -3.02
N GLU A 128 -9.08 10.91 -2.28
CA GLU A 128 -8.49 9.58 -2.42
C GLU A 128 -8.79 8.97 -3.78
N ALA A 129 -10.02 9.12 -4.28
CA ALA A 129 -10.40 8.65 -5.61
C ALA A 129 -9.57 9.34 -6.70
N ALA A 130 -9.42 10.67 -6.62
CA ALA A 130 -8.60 11.44 -7.56
C ALA A 130 -7.12 11.00 -7.48
N PHE A 131 -6.58 10.84 -6.27
CA PHE A 131 -5.22 10.37 -6.07
C PHE A 131 -4.99 8.97 -6.68
N VAL A 132 -5.92 8.06 -6.48
CA VAL A 132 -5.85 6.70 -7.06
C VAL A 132 -5.93 6.74 -8.58
N GLU A 133 -6.81 7.57 -9.15
CA GLU A 133 -6.95 7.73 -10.59
C GLU A 133 -5.67 8.31 -11.22
N ASP A 134 -5.09 9.35 -10.62
CA ASP A 134 -3.86 9.97 -11.11
C ASP A 134 -2.67 9.01 -11.10
N ASN A 135 -2.56 8.16 -10.09
CA ASN A 135 -1.42 7.25 -9.91
C ASN A 135 -1.63 5.87 -10.56
N ARG A 136 -2.87 5.49 -10.86
CA ARG A 136 -3.23 4.19 -11.47
C ARG A 136 -3.99 4.34 -12.77
N ASN A 137 -3.95 5.51 -13.37
CA ASN A 137 -4.70 5.73 -14.59
C ASN A 137 -4.08 4.95 -15.75
N TYR A 138 -4.96 4.45 -16.62
CA TYR A 138 -4.62 3.61 -17.76
C TYR A 138 -3.63 4.30 -18.72
N ASN A 139 -3.74 5.62 -18.91
CA ASN A 139 -2.89 6.38 -19.81
C ASN A 139 -1.43 6.43 -19.32
N THR A 140 -1.22 6.53 -18.03
CA THR A 140 0.13 6.49 -17.41
C THR A 140 0.74 5.10 -17.58
N LEU A 141 -0.06 4.05 -17.35
CA LEU A 141 0.36 2.66 -17.58
C LEU A 141 0.63 2.40 -19.05
N GLU A 142 -0.19 2.89 -19.96
CA GLU A 142 0.01 2.78 -21.42
C GLU A 142 1.27 3.50 -21.86
N ALA A 143 1.54 4.70 -21.33
CA ALA A 143 2.76 5.44 -21.61
C ALA A 143 4.02 4.69 -21.13
N PHE A 144 3.96 4.09 -19.93
CA PHE A 144 5.02 3.25 -19.38
C PHE A 144 5.28 2.02 -20.25
N TYR A 145 4.24 1.28 -20.61
CA TYR A 145 4.37 0.10 -21.47
C TYR A 145 4.88 0.45 -22.87
N LYS A 146 4.47 1.59 -23.40
CA LYS A 146 4.96 2.10 -24.67
C LYS A 146 6.45 2.48 -24.61
N TRP A 147 6.86 3.09 -23.51
CA TRP A 147 8.27 3.39 -23.23
C TRP A 147 9.08 2.09 -23.07
N ALA A 148 8.55 1.10 -22.37
CA ALA A 148 9.19 -0.20 -22.16
C ALA A 148 9.16 -1.11 -23.41
N SER A 149 8.63 -0.62 -24.55
CA SER A 149 8.53 -1.36 -25.83
C SER A 149 7.75 -2.68 -25.73
N VAL A 150 6.77 -2.76 -24.83
CA VAL A 150 5.91 -3.94 -24.69
C VAL A 150 4.81 -3.92 -25.77
N ASP A 151 4.60 -5.05 -26.46
CA ASP A 151 3.56 -5.16 -27.50
C ASP A 151 2.16 -4.95 -26.88
N ARG A 152 1.44 -3.93 -27.37
CA ARG A 152 0.09 -3.55 -26.94
C ARG A 152 -0.89 -4.72 -26.95
N ARG A 153 -0.77 -5.63 -27.93
CA ARG A 153 -1.64 -6.82 -28.04
C ARG A 153 -1.44 -7.79 -26.86
N GLU A 154 -0.24 -7.88 -26.35
CA GLU A 154 0.06 -8.71 -25.18
C GLU A 154 -0.46 -8.04 -23.88
N ILE A 155 -0.38 -6.70 -23.81
CA ILE A 155 -0.96 -5.93 -22.69
C ILE A 155 -2.47 -6.10 -22.64
N ASP A 156 -3.15 -5.93 -23.79
CA ASP A 156 -4.61 -6.07 -23.86
C ASP A 156 -5.07 -7.50 -23.50
N LYS A 157 -4.32 -8.51 -23.89
CA LYS A 157 -4.58 -9.90 -23.48
C LYS A 157 -4.40 -10.07 -21.97
N HIS A 158 -3.37 -9.48 -21.39
CA HIS A 158 -3.10 -9.57 -19.96
C HIS A 158 -4.16 -8.84 -19.15
N ILE A 159 -4.55 -7.63 -19.57
CA ILE A 159 -5.63 -6.85 -18.95
C ILE A 159 -6.96 -7.62 -19.01
N LYS A 160 -7.33 -8.16 -20.17
CA LYS A 160 -8.53 -8.99 -20.31
C LYS A 160 -8.47 -10.23 -19.43
N PHE A 161 -7.31 -10.88 -19.33
CA PHE A 161 -7.10 -12.01 -18.43
C PHE A 161 -7.30 -11.61 -16.96
N LEU A 162 -6.73 -10.49 -16.51
CA LEU A 162 -6.88 -9.99 -15.15
C LEU A 162 -8.34 -9.57 -14.87
N GLN A 163 -8.98 -8.87 -15.79
CA GLN A 163 -10.39 -8.48 -15.69
C GLN A 163 -11.31 -9.70 -15.58
N ASN A 164 -11.12 -10.69 -16.43
CA ASN A 164 -11.94 -11.91 -16.41
C ASN A 164 -11.73 -12.73 -15.13
N ASN A 165 -10.51 -12.84 -14.63
CA ASN A 165 -10.22 -13.53 -13.37
C ASN A 165 -10.70 -12.77 -12.14
N ASN A 166 -10.67 -11.43 -12.17
CA ASN A 166 -11.23 -10.61 -11.09
C ASN A 166 -12.77 -10.65 -11.08
N MET A 167 -13.40 -10.67 -12.25
CA MET A 167 -14.87 -10.79 -12.37
C MET A 167 -15.36 -12.15 -11.85
N GLU A 168 -14.68 -13.25 -12.14
CA GLU A 168 -15.03 -14.57 -11.56
C GLU A 168 -14.87 -14.60 -10.03
N ARG A 169 -13.90 -13.88 -9.48
CA ARG A 169 -13.73 -13.74 -8.02
C ARG A 169 -14.82 -12.91 -7.36
N VAL A 170 -15.32 -11.88 -8.06
CA VAL A 170 -16.37 -11.00 -7.54
C VAL A 170 -17.74 -11.67 -7.64
N THR A 171 -18.06 -12.34 -8.73
CA THR A 171 -19.36 -13.01 -8.91
C THR A 171 -19.58 -14.21 -8.00
N LYS A 172 -18.53 -14.96 -7.66
CA LYS A 172 -18.60 -16.08 -6.70
C LYS A 172 -18.71 -15.65 -5.24
N LYS A 173 -18.47 -14.38 -4.91
CA LYS A 173 -18.64 -13.84 -3.55
C LYS A 173 -20.07 -13.43 -3.21
N PHE A 174 -20.99 -13.36 -4.19
CA PHE A 174 -22.34 -12.87 -3.97
C PHE A 174 -23.39 -13.97 -3.68
N ASP A 175 -23.01 -15.25 -3.71
CA ASP A 175 -23.93 -16.37 -3.43
C ASP A 175 -23.95 -16.83 -1.96
N GLY A 176 -23.35 -16.05 -1.05
CA GLY A 176 -23.40 -16.30 0.39
C GLY A 176 -22.52 -17.46 0.87
N THR A 177 -21.81 -18.16 0.02
CA THR A 177 -20.85 -19.17 0.41
C THR A 177 -19.44 -18.58 0.47
N TYR A 178 -18.93 -18.34 1.66
CA TYR A 178 -17.52 -18.02 1.94
C TYR A 178 -16.64 -19.26 1.70
N GLY A 179 -16.61 -19.73 0.48
CA GLY A 179 -15.69 -20.74 -0.01
C GLY A 179 -14.78 -20.08 -1.03
N ILE A 180 -13.59 -19.63 -0.61
CA ILE A 180 -12.50 -19.42 -1.56
C ILE A 180 -12.19 -20.80 -2.11
N GLU A 181 -12.84 -21.23 -3.20
CA GLU A 181 -12.21 -22.19 -4.10
C GLU A 181 -10.97 -21.50 -4.68
N ARG A 182 -9.89 -21.54 -3.91
CA ARG A 182 -8.56 -21.42 -4.48
C ARG A 182 -8.49 -22.59 -5.46
N LYS A 183 -8.67 -22.33 -6.76
CA LYS A 183 -8.09 -23.22 -7.78
C LYS A 183 -6.67 -23.45 -7.26
N ARG A 184 -6.38 -24.64 -6.77
CA ARG A 184 -5.03 -25.04 -6.42
C ARG A 184 -4.28 -25.06 -7.74
N TYR A 185 -3.72 -23.92 -8.11
CA TYR A 185 -2.68 -23.93 -9.11
C TYR A 185 -1.59 -24.81 -8.51
N THR A 186 -1.39 -25.97 -9.09
CA THR A 186 -0.32 -26.85 -8.66
C THR A 186 1.00 -26.12 -8.96
N ILE A 187 2.02 -26.35 -8.14
CA ILE A 187 3.37 -25.77 -8.34
C ILE A 187 3.84 -26.02 -9.78
N GLU A 188 3.43 -27.15 -10.39
CA GLU A 188 3.73 -27.48 -11.78
C GLU A 188 3.11 -26.53 -12.81
N LEU A 189 1.92 -25.98 -12.57
CA LEU A 189 1.30 -24.99 -13.47
C LEU A 189 2.10 -23.69 -13.51
N TYR A 190 2.55 -23.21 -12.35
CA TYR A 190 3.41 -22.02 -12.29
C TYR A 190 4.79 -22.25 -12.92
N LYS A 191 5.38 -23.44 -12.75
CA LYS A 191 6.64 -23.80 -13.40
C LYS A 191 6.54 -23.84 -14.93
N ARG A 192 5.34 -24.06 -15.48
CA ARG A 192 5.07 -24.12 -16.92
C ARG A 192 4.61 -22.77 -17.50
N ASP A 193 4.37 -21.78 -16.66
CA ASP A 193 4.02 -20.45 -17.12
C ASP A 193 5.24 -19.77 -17.75
N TYR A 194 5.29 -19.79 -19.07
CA TYR A 194 6.40 -19.23 -19.84
C TYR A 194 6.53 -17.72 -19.67
N ARG A 195 5.41 -17.00 -19.37
CA ARG A 195 5.41 -15.55 -19.16
C ARG A 195 6.02 -15.21 -17.82
N LEU A 196 5.58 -15.88 -16.78
CA LEU A 196 6.14 -15.75 -15.44
C LEU A 196 7.64 -16.09 -15.45
N ASN A 197 8.03 -17.12 -16.18
CA ASN A 197 9.43 -17.49 -16.34
C ASN A 197 10.24 -16.44 -17.11
N ALA A 198 9.65 -15.79 -18.13
CA ALA A 198 10.29 -14.71 -18.86
C ALA A 198 10.49 -13.47 -17.95
N ILE A 199 9.48 -13.10 -17.17
CA ILE A 199 9.58 -12.02 -16.17
C ILE A 199 10.70 -12.33 -15.18
N LYS A 200 10.69 -13.49 -14.56
CA LYS A 200 11.70 -13.93 -13.59
C LYS A 200 13.12 -13.89 -14.18
N LYS A 201 13.27 -14.32 -15.43
CA LYS A 201 14.57 -14.26 -16.10
C LYS A 201 15.06 -12.81 -16.27
N THR A 202 14.17 -11.90 -16.69
CA THR A 202 14.52 -10.48 -16.85
C THR A 202 14.87 -9.85 -15.50
N GLN A 203 14.10 -10.15 -14.45
CA GLN A 203 14.39 -9.66 -13.11
C GLN A 203 15.72 -10.17 -12.56
N LEU A 204 16.11 -11.43 -12.87
CA LEU A 204 17.42 -11.96 -12.49
C LEU A 204 18.56 -11.19 -13.19
N GLU A 205 18.40 -10.79 -14.44
CA GLU A 205 19.41 -9.96 -15.12
C GLU A 205 19.48 -8.56 -14.49
N LEU A 206 18.34 -7.96 -14.13
CA LEU A 206 18.30 -6.70 -13.40
C LEU A 206 18.94 -6.83 -12.02
N LEU A 207 18.65 -7.90 -11.28
CA LEU A 207 19.26 -8.14 -9.97
C LEU A 207 20.78 -8.25 -10.06
N LYS A 208 21.31 -8.93 -11.08
CA LYS A 208 22.76 -9.01 -11.30
C LYS A 208 23.39 -7.61 -11.47
N GLU A 209 22.70 -6.73 -12.18
CA GLU A 209 23.17 -5.35 -12.35
C GLU A 209 23.10 -4.55 -11.06
N VAL A 210 22.01 -4.71 -10.29
CA VAL A 210 21.88 -4.12 -8.94
C VAL A 210 23.00 -4.60 -8.03
N ILE A 211 23.28 -5.91 -8.01
CA ILE A 211 24.37 -6.51 -7.22
C ILE A 211 25.72 -5.89 -7.64
N ARG A 212 26.00 -5.82 -8.95
CA ARG A 212 27.23 -5.22 -9.46
C ARG A 212 27.41 -3.78 -8.97
N ILE A 213 26.35 -2.95 -9.08
CA ILE A 213 26.39 -1.56 -8.61
C ILE A 213 26.62 -1.50 -7.10
N CYS A 214 25.96 -2.35 -6.33
CA CYS A 214 26.12 -2.40 -4.88
C CYS A 214 27.56 -2.78 -4.48
N GLU A 215 28.13 -3.79 -5.12
CA GLU A 215 29.51 -4.25 -4.85
C GLU A 215 30.55 -3.19 -5.24
N GLU A 216 30.39 -2.54 -6.39
CA GLU A 216 31.30 -1.49 -6.84
C GLU A 216 31.26 -0.22 -5.97
N ASN A 217 30.17 0.04 -5.27
CA ASN A 217 29.97 1.23 -4.45
C ASN A 217 29.95 0.95 -2.93
N ASP A 218 30.25 -0.26 -2.50
CA ASP A 218 30.21 -0.68 -1.09
C ASP A 218 28.85 -0.38 -0.44
N ILE A 219 27.77 -0.80 -1.14
CA ILE A 219 26.38 -0.65 -0.72
C ILE A 219 25.89 -1.97 -0.14
N SER A 220 25.45 -1.95 1.12
CA SER A 220 24.88 -3.13 1.77
C SER A 220 23.44 -3.36 1.36
N TYR A 221 23.11 -4.57 0.93
CA TYR A 221 21.76 -4.99 0.55
C TYR A 221 21.45 -6.39 1.05
N CYS A 222 20.18 -6.75 1.09
CA CYS A 222 19.74 -8.13 1.33
C CYS A 222 18.43 -8.43 0.58
N ALA A 223 18.21 -9.70 0.28
CA ALA A 223 16.90 -10.17 -0.19
C ALA A 223 15.86 -10.00 0.91
N PHE A 224 14.62 -9.64 0.55
CA PHE A 224 13.55 -9.39 1.50
C PHE A 224 12.26 -10.11 1.09
N TYR A 225 11.23 -10.14 1.97
CA TYR A 225 9.90 -10.73 1.73
C TYR A 225 9.93 -12.05 0.94
N GLY A 226 9.17 -12.11 -0.17
CA GLY A 226 9.03 -13.27 -1.05
C GLY A 226 10.35 -13.72 -1.65
N THR A 227 11.23 -12.80 -1.98
CA THR A 227 12.57 -13.10 -2.53
C THR A 227 13.43 -13.85 -1.52
N LEU A 228 13.48 -13.42 -0.26
CA LEU A 228 14.21 -14.13 0.80
C LEU A 228 13.59 -15.51 1.07
N LEU A 229 12.27 -15.57 1.20
CA LEU A 229 11.54 -16.82 1.41
C LEU A 229 11.79 -17.80 0.26
N GLY A 230 11.74 -17.32 -0.98
CA GLY A 230 12.02 -18.10 -2.17
C GLY A 230 13.44 -18.66 -2.19
N THR A 231 14.43 -17.82 -1.88
CA THR A 231 15.84 -18.23 -1.82
C THR A 231 16.07 -19.34 -0.80
N VAL A 232 15.51 -19.23 0.40
CA VAL A 232 15.70 -20.21 1.47
C VAL A 232 14.91 -21.49 1.20
N ARG A 233 13.62 -21.36 0.84
CA ARG A 233 12.67 -22.48 0.75
C ARG A 233 12.69 -23.19 -0.60
N HIS A 234 12.80 -22.45 -1.69
CA HIS A 234 12.67 -22.94 -3.06
C HIS A 234 13.99 -22.94 -3.84
N LYS A 235 15.07 -22.41 -3.26
CA LYS A 235 16.38 -22.22 -3.92
C LYS A 235 16.28 -21.36 -5.18
N GLY A 236 15.37 -20.39 -5.16
CA GLY A 236 15.05 -19.48 -6.23
C GLY A 236 13.77 -18.73 -5.92
N TYR A 237 13.00 -18.34 -6.92
CA TYR A 237 11.71 -17.70 -6.72
C TYR A 237 10.70 -18.60 -6.01
N VAL A 238 9.82 -18.00 -5.24
CA VAL A 238 8.53 -18.61 -4.92
C VAL A 238 7.81 -18.90 -6.26
N PRO A 239 7.29 -20.12 -6.51
CA PRO A 239 6.82 -20.53 -7.84
C PRO A 239 5.77 -19.61 -8.47
N TRP A 240 4.91 -18.99 -7.67
CA TRP A 240 3.82 -18.11 -8.10
C TRP A 240 4.12 -16.62 -7.96
N ASP A 241 5.31 -16.26 -7.52
CA ASP A 241 5.76 -14.90 -7.32
C ASP A 241 6.26 -14.30 -8.63
N ASP A 242 5.94 -13.04 -8.89
CA ASP A 242 6.29 -12.34 -10.13
C ASP A 242 7.12 -11.07 -9.88
N ASP A 243 7.55 -10.86 -8.65
CA ASP A 243 8.40 -9.74 -8.27
C ASP A 243 9.67 -10.15 -7.51
N MET A 244 10.51 -9.20 -7.22
CA MET A 244 11.75 -9.38 -6.49
C MET A 244 12.01 -8.20 -5.57
N ASP A 245 12.08 -8.48 -4.28
CA ASP A 245 12.29 -7.50 -3.23
C ASP A 245 13.73 -7.53 -2.72
N ILE A 246 14.35 -6.37 -2.67
CA ILE A 246 15.62 -6.16 -1.98
C ILE A 246 15.48 -5.05 -0.95
N CYS A 247 16.23 -5.13 0.12
CA CYS A 247 16.24 -4.17 1.20
C CYS A 247 17.64 -3.58 1.36
N MET A 248 17.71 -2.28 1.58
CA MET A 248 18.94 -1.54 1.89
C MET A 248 18.74 -0.67 3.12
N LYS A 249 19.80 -0.37 3.85
CA LYS A 249 19.78 0.68 4.86
C LYS A 249 19.48 2.03 4.19
N ARG A 250 18.86 2.96 4.92
CA ARG A 250 18.49 4.27 4.35
C ARG A 250 19.70 5.02 3.77
N GLU A 251 20.83 4.95 4.43
CA GLU A 251 22.07 5.58 3.97
C GLU A 251 22.56 4.98 2.65
N ASP A 252 22.54 3.66 2.56
CA ASP A 252 22.92 2.92 1.36
C ASP A 252 21.94 3.15 0.21
N TYR A 253 20.63 3.17 0.49
CA TYR A 253 19.60 3.48 -0.50
C TYR A 253 19.76 4.89 -1.10
N THR A 254 20.17 5.86 -0.29
CA THR A 254 20.40 7.23 -0.76
C THR A 254 21.64 7.36 -1.64
N ARG A 255 22.59 6.44 -1.48
CA ARG A 255 23.81 6.36 -2.29
C ARG A 255 23.60 5.57 -3.58
N PHE A 256 22.67 4.61 -3.56
CA PHE A 256 22.26 3.81 -4.71
C PHE A 256 21.54 4.65 -5.75
#